data_104db28fba51c5c23c0bbb0cbb3ea15f
#
_entry.id   104db28fba51c5c23c0bbb0cbb3ea15f
#
_cell.length_a   1.000
_cell.length_b   1.000
_cell.length_c   1.000
_cell.angle_alpha   90.00
_cell.angle_beta   90.00
_cell.angle_gamma   90.00
#
_symmetry.space_group_name_H-M   'P 1'
#
loop_
_entity.id
_entity.type
_entity.pdbx_description
1 polymer ?
#
loop_
_entity_poly.entity_id
_entity_poly.type
_entity_poly.pdbx_seq_one_letter_code
_entity_poly.pdbx_strand_id
1 'polypeptide(L)'
;PGSRVKRDRKVYVTTVAIQPEMVEMPDLKDLSLRQALMELKASGLKLDTLTYIRNFARNAVLEQVFGGDTILPGTDILKGSSVELVMGKGLDEKKTDVPFLIGKNESEAISMINNAGLNVGYLKYLDGRDKLHSRVYEQQPPALSEEKVEFGAYVDIWMRSDETFNFDSLVNVVREKALEPDTLGINEDLMKEDR
;
A
#
# COMPACT_ATOMS: atom_id res chain seq x y z
N PRO A 1 -1.57 37.13 -18.04
CA PRO A 1 -2.03 36.55 -19.28
C PRO A 1 -2.84 37.58 -20.06
N GLY A 2 -2.47 37.84 -21.33
CA GLY A 2 -3.26 38.72 -22.21
C GLY A 2 -2.70 40.10 -22.50
N SER A 3 -1.49 40.45 -22.05
CA SER A 3 -0.86 41.75 -22.42
C SER A 3 -0.49 41.76 -23.89
N ARG A 4 -0.96 42.78 -24.64
CA ARG A 4 -0.58 43.03 -26.02
C ARG A 4 0.86 43.57 -26.07
N VAL A 5 1.73 42.94 -26.81
CA VAL A 5 3.11 43.40 -27.05
C VAL A 5 3.22 43.99 -28.45
N LYS A 6 4.12 45.03 -28.60
CA LYS A 6 4.39 45.61 -29.90
C LYS A 6 4.98 44.60 -30.85
N ARG A 7 4.64 44.68 -32.16
CA ARG A 7 5.28 43.89 -33.23
C ARG A 7 6.79 44.08 -33.17
N ASP A 8 7.54 43.00 -33.40
CA ASP A 8 9.01 42.96 -33.45
C ASP A 8 9.73 43.17 -32.11
N ARG A 9 9.03 42.99 -30.97
CA ARG A 9 9.70 42.95 -29.66
C ARG A 9 10.42 41.63 -29.49
N LYS A 10 11.74 41.67 -29.27
CA LYS A 10 12.52 40.51 -28.85
C LYS A 10 12.16 40.15 -27.40
N VAL A 11 11.70 38.93 -27.22
CA VAL A 11 11.44 38.36 -25.89
C VAL A 11 12.56 37.37 -25.57
N TYR A 12 13.34 37.68 -24.55
CA TYR A 12 14.36 36.77 -24.04
C TYR A 12 13.72 35.84 -23.01
N VAL A 13 13.77 34.55 -23.26
CA VAL A 13 13.32 33.52 -22.32
C VAL A 13 14.56 32.86 -21.73
N THR A 14 14.76 33.01 -20.45
CA THR A 14 15.80 32.30 -19.71
C THR A 14 15.19 31.04 -19.14
N THR A 15 15.64 29.88 -19.60
CA THR A 15 15.30 28.59 -19.02
C THR A 15 16.42 28.16 -18.10
N VAL A 16 16.10 27.82 -16.87
CA VAL A 16 17.05 27.18 -15.95
C VAL A 16 16.92 25.69 -16.15
N ALA A 17 17.98 25.06 -16.66
CA ALA A 17 18.05 23.61 -16.69
C ALA A 17 18.31 23.12 -15.26
N ILE A 18 17.31 22.50 -14.65
CA ILE A 18 17.48 21.81 -13.37
C ILE A 18 18.05 20.45 -13.71
N GLN A 19 19.33 20.23 -13.43
CA GLN A 19 19.89 18.88 -13.49
C GLN A 19 19.26 18.06 -12.37
N PRO A 20 18.73 16.87 -12.67
CA PRO A 20 18.20 15.99 -11.65
C PRO A 20 19.34 15.57 -10.71
N GLU A 21 19.10 15.67 -9.42
CA GLU A 21 20.04 15.24 -8.38
C GLU A 21 20.05 13.71 -8.33
N MET A 22 21.24 13.11 -8.54
CA MET A 22 21.44 11.68 -8.43
C MET A 22 21.98 11.33 -7.04
N VAL A 23 21.59 10.16 -6.53
CA VAL A 23 22.07 9.60 -5.27
C VAL A 23 22.41 8.12 -5.48
N GLU A 24 23.37 7.64 -4.73
CA GLU A 24 23.72 6.22 -4.74
C GLU A 24 22.71 5.40 -3.95
N MET A 25 22.33 4.24 -4.49
CA MET A 25 21.49 3.26 -3.81
C MET A 25 22.24 2.68 -2.61
N PRO A 26 21.71 2.82 -1.37
CA PRO A 26 22.34 2.21 -0.20
C PRO A 26 22.24 0.68 -0.23
N ASP A 27 23.10 0.00 0.53
CA ASP A 27 22.98 -1.42 0.76
C ASP A 27 21.96 -1.68 1.87
N LEU A 28 20.80 -2.18 1.48
CA LEU A 28 19.70 -2.47 2.40
C LEU A 28 19.60 -3.95 2.74
N LYS A 29 20.38 -4.80 2.06
CA LYS A 29 20.33 -6.25 2.25
C LYS A 29 20.64 -6.61 3.71
N ASP A 30 19.93 -7.59 4.23
CA ASP A 30 20.03 -8.11 5.59
C ASP A 30 19.67 -7.10 6.71
N LEU A 31 19.30 -5.87 6.37
CA LEU A 31 18.81 -4.89 7.34
C LEU A 31 17.37 -5.23 7.77
N SER A 32 17.03 -4.84 9.00
CA SER A 32 15.62 -4.81 9.41
C SER A 32 14.86 -3.70 8.67
N LEU A 33 13.54 -3.84 8.54
CA LEU A 33 12.71 -2.82 7.88
C LEU A 33 12.98 -1.41 8.44
N ARG A 34 13.09 -1.29 9.77
CA ARG A 34 13.35 0.00 10.41
C ARG A 34 14.69 0.61 9.98
N GLN A 35 15.75 -0.19 9.92
CA GLN A 35 17.06 0.27 9.45
C GLN A 35 17.03 0.63 7.97
N ALA A 36 16.42 -0.22 7.12
CA ALA A 36 16.28 0.05 5.70
C ALA A 36 15.52 1.37 5.41
N LEU A 37 14.46 1.64 6.16
CA LEU A 37 13.71 2.91 6.04
C LEU A 37 14.56 4.12 6.46
N MET A 38 15.42 3.97 7.47
CA MET A 38 16.34 5.05 7.89
C MET A 38 17.39 5.32 6.81
N GLU A 39 17.97 4.28 6.21
CA GLU A 39 18.96 4.40 5.13
C GLU A 39 18.34 5.01 3.86
N LEU A 40 17.16 4.54 3.44
CA LEU A 40 16.42 5.13 2.32
C LEU A 40 16.18 6.63 2.55
N LYS A 41 15.70 6.99 3.73
CA LYS A 41 15.44 8.38 4.08
C LYS A 41 16.74 9.22 4.11
N ALA A 42 17.83 8.67 4.62
CA ALA A 42 19.14 9.35 4.67
C ALA A 42 19.68 9.62 3.25
N SER A 43 19.47 8.68 2.33
CA SER A 43 19.83 8.82 0.90
C SER A 43 18.83 9.65 0.09
N GLY A 44 17.76 10.15 0.71
CA GLY A 44 16.72 10.93 0.02
C GLY A 44 15.81 10.09 -0.87
N LEU A 45 15.72 8.78 -0.61
CA LEU A 45 14.87 7.83 -1.32
C LEU A 45 13.60 7.54 -0.51
N LYS A 46 12.62 6.89 -1.14
CA LYS A 46 11.34 6.53 -0.54
C LYS A 46 11.09 5.04 -0.67
N LEU A 47 10.35 4.48 0.27
CA LEU A 47 9.75 3.15 0.10
C LEU A 47 8.51 3.27 -0.79
N ASP A 48 8.40 2.42 -1.79
CA ASP A 48 7.20 2.25 -2.62
C ASP A 48 6.37 1.08 -2.08
N THR A 49 6.80 -0.13 -2.39
CA THR A 49 6.12 -1.37 -2.02
C THR A 49 6.99 -2.20 -1.09
N LEU A 50 6.33 -2.85 -0.13
CA LEU A 50 6.94 -3.81 0.78
C LEU A 50 6.26 -5.16 0.58
N THR A 51 7.04 -6.17 0.19
CA THR A 51 6.54 -7.52 -0.06
C THR A 51 7.20 -8.52 0.88
N TYR A 52 6.40 -9.34 1.57
CA TYR A 52 6.90 -10.42 2.43
C TYR A 52 6.85 -11.76 1.71
N ILE A 53 7.98 -12.45 1.64
CA ILE A 53 8.07 -13.79 1.06
C ILE A 53 8.55 -14.81 2.10
N ARG A 54 8.25 -16.09 1.89
CA ARG A 54 8.71 -17.20 2.75
C ARG A 54 10.21 -17.36 2.61
N ASN A 55 10.94 -17.06 3.68
CA ASN A 55 12.39 -17.19 3.75
C ASN A 55 12.81 -17.39 5.21
N PHE A 56 13.93 -18.08 5.47
CA PHE A 56 14.46 -18.28 6.82
C PHE A 56 14.85 -16.97 7.52
N ALA A 57 15.30 -15.98 6.77
CA ALA A 57 15.64 -14.66 7.30
C ALA A 57 14.35 -13.89 7.62
N ARG A 58 13.96 -13.89 8.89
CA ARG A 58 12.77 -13.19 9.36
C ARG A 58 13.05 -11.70 9.54
N ASN A 59 12.15 -10.85 9.01
CA ASN A 59 12.21 -9.38 9.15
C ASN A 59 13.50 -8.75 8.61
N ALA A 60 14.19 -9.42 7.69
CA ALA A 60 15.34 -8.91 6.99
C ALA A 60 15.01 -8.60 5.53
N VAL A 61 15.61 -7.56 4.97
CA VAL A 61 15.54 -7.26 3.54
C VAL A 61 16.31 -8.34 2.78
N LEU A 62 15.65 -8.99 1.85
CA LEU A 62 16.24 -10.00 0.97
C LEU A 62 16.72 -9.36 -0.34
N GLU A 63 15.89 -8.47 -0.88
CA GLU A 63 16.14 -7.80 -2.16
C GLU A 63 15.64 -6.36 -2.12
N GLN A 64 16.33 -5.50 -2.84
CA GLN A 64 15.94 -4.14 -3.14
C GLN A 64 15.66 -4.04 -4.63
N VAL A 65 14.49 -3.49 -5.01
CA VAL A 65 13.97 -3.49 -6.39
C VAL A 65 13.64 -2.07 -6.81
N PHE A 66 13.98 -1.72 -8.03
CA PHE A 66 13.66 -0.44 -8.63
C PHE A 66 13.20 -0.63 -10.08
N GLY A 67 12.00 -0.13 -10.39
CA GLY A 67 11.42 -0.27 -11.72
C GLY A 67 11.12 -1.72 -12.14
N GLY A 68 10.95 -2.62 -11.17
CA GLY A 68 10.68 -4.05 -11.41
C GLY A 68 11.93 -4.94 -11.46
N ASP A 69 13.14 -4.37 -11.43
CA ASP A 69 14.41 -5.10 -11.46
C ASP A 69 15.18 -4.94 -10.13
N THR A 70 15.92 -5.98 -9.75
CA THR A 70 16.83 -5.89 -8.58
C THR A 70 17.90 -4.84 -8.83
N ILE A 71 18.02 -3.88 -7.91
CA ILE A 71 19.02 -2.82 -7.96
C ILE A 71 20.19 -3.11 -7.02
N LEU A 72 21.41 -2.95 -7.51
CA LEU A 72 22.61 -3.15 -6.70
C LEU A 72 22.95 -1.91 -5.86
N PRO A 73 23.55 -2.09 -4.67
CA PRO A 73 24.10 -0.98 -3.91
C PRO A 73 25.13 -0.18 -4.73
N GLY A 74 25.18 1.13 -4.54
CA GLY A 74 26.08 2.02 -5.28
C GLY A 74 25.60 2.41 -6.68
N THR A 75 24.44 1.91 -7.13
CA THR A 75 23.83 2.33 -8.40
C THR A 75 23.27 3.74 -8.29
N ASP A 76 23.58 4.61 -9.27
CA ASP A 76 23.03 5.96 -9.32
C ASP A 76 21.54 5.95 -9.68
N ILE A 77 20.72 6.54 -8.84
CA ILE A 77 19.28 6.75 -9.08
C ILE A 77 18.87 8.18 -8.77
N LEU A 78 17.74 8.62 -9.30
CA LEU A 78 17.22 9.95 -9.03
C LEU A 78 16.85 10.11 -7.55
N LYS A 79 17.29 11.19 -6.92
CA LYS A 79 16.85 11.57 -5.57
C LYS A 79 15.32 11.72 -5.54
N GLY A 80 14.70 11.16 -4.51
CA GLY A 80 13.24 11.11 -4.37
C GLY A 80 12.58 9.94 -5.06
N SER A 81 13.35 9.07 -5.74
CA SER A 81 12.85 7.80 -6.30
C SER A 81 12.29 6.90 -5.21
N SER A 82 11.30 6.10 -5.60
CA SER A 82 10.69 5.09 -4.73
C SER A 82 11.27 3.71 -5.04
N VAL A 83 11.68 2.99 -4.00
CA VAL A 83 12.31 1.68 -4.05
C VAL A 83 11.39 0.66 -3.41
N GLU A 84 11.29 -0.52 -4.01
CA GLU A 84 10.54 -1.64 -3.47
C GLU A 84 11.48 -2.53 -2.63
N LEU A 85 10.96 -3.08 -1.53
CA LEU A 85 11.71 -4.00 -0.67
C LEU A 85 11.03 -5.35 -0.58
N VAL A 86 11.81 -6.41 -0.75
CA VAL A 86 11.37 -7.79 -0.50
C VAL A 86 11.93 -8.23 0.85
N MET A 87 11.03 -8.62 1.76
CA MET A 87 11.35 -8.99 3.13
C MET A 87 11.10 -10.48 3.38
N GLY A 88 11.93 -11.10 4.21
CA GLY A 88 11.68 -12.44 4.71
C GLY A 88 10.61 -12.47 5.81
N LYS A 89 9.59 -13.31 5.66
CA LYS A 89 8.54 -13.50 6.69
C LYS A 89 8.87 -14.57 7.73
N GLY A 90 9.95 -15.29 7.57
CA GLY A 90 10.26 -16.50 8.33
C GLY A 90 9.68 -17.75 7.69
N LEU A 91 9.88 -18.89 8.31
CA LEU A 91 9.34 -20.19 7.88
C LEU A 91 8.08 -20.60 8.65
N ASP A 92 7.80 -19.95 9.77
CA ASP A 92 6.67 -20.24 10.64
C ASP A 92 5.36 -19.75 10.01
N GLU A 93 4.29 -20.46 10.30
CA GLU A 93 2.91 -20.09 9.94
C GLU A 93 2.34 -19.06 10.94
N LYS A 94 3.05 -17.95 11.09
CA LYS A 94 2.57 -16.85 11.94
C LYS A 94 1.34 -16.23 11.30
N LYS A 95 0.28 -16.10 12.09
CA LYS A 95 -0.95 -15.41 11.69
C LYS A 95 -1.00 -13.99 12.25
N THR A 96 -1.65 -13.10 11.52
CA THR A 96 -1.86 -11.70 11.87
C THR A 96 -3.32 -11.29 11.59
N ASP A 97 -3.75 -10.23 12.25
CA ASP A 97 -5.09 -9.69 12.02
C ASP A 97 -5.11 -8.83 10.75
N VAL A 98 -6.21 -8.87 10.02
CA VAL A 98 -6.43 -8.01 8.85
C VAL A 98 -6.80 -6.61 9.33
N PRO A 99 -6.03 -5.57 8.96
CA PRO A 99 -6.34 -4.21 9.40
C PRO A 99 -7.64 -3.68 8.77
N PHE A 100 -8.32 -2.81 9.49
CA PHE A 100 -9.51 -2.12 8.99
C PHE A 100 -9.12 -0.95 8.08
N LEU A 101 -9.31 -1.11 6.78
CA LEU A 101 -8.85 -0.16 5.75
C LEU A 101 -9.96 0.75 5.21
N ILE A 102 -11.23 0.38 5.43
CA ILE A 102 -12.37 1.11 4.83
C ILE A 102 -12.33 2.59 5.21
N GLY A 103 -12.47 3.46 4.22
CA GLY A 103 -12.41 4.91 4.36
C GLY A 103 -11.00 5.51 4.43
N LYS A 104 -9.94 4.68 4.44
CA LYS A 104 -8.55 5.14 4.42
C LYS A 104 -8.13 5.56 3.02
N ASN A 105 -7.21 6.53 2.92
CA ASN A 105 -6.57 6.85 1.64
C ASN A 105 -5.55 5.75 1.27
N GLU A 106 -5.07 5.78 0.01
CA GLU A 106 -4.13 4.78 -0.52
C GLU A 106 -2.89 4.62 0.36
N SER A 107 -2.24 5.73 0.70
CA SER A 107 -0.99 5.72 1.47
C SER A 107 -1.18 5.18 2.89
N GLU A 108 -2.27 5.56 3.55
CA GLU A 108 -2.63 5.04 4.88
C GLU A 108 -2.92 3.54 4.82
N ALA A 109 -3.70 3.10 3.83
CA ALA A 109 -4.06 1.69 3.65
C ALA A 109 -2.82 0.82 3.41
N ILE A 110 -1.93 1.20 2.50
CA ILE A 110 -0.67 0.52 2.23
C ILE A 110 0.19 0.44 3.49
N SER A 111 0.32 1.57 4.22
CA SER A 111 1.09 1.61 5.46
C SER A 111 0.52 0.67 6.54
N MET A 112 -0.81 0.60 6.67
CA MET A 112 -1.46 -0.29 7.63
C MET A 112 -1.29 -1.76 7.26
N ILE A 113 -1.40 -2.12 5.98
CA ILE A 113 -1.15 -3.47 5.47
C ILE A 113 0.29 -3.90 5.78
N ASN A 114 1.27 -3.06 5.44
CA ASN A 114 2.68 -3.34 5.67
C ASN A 114 3.02 -3.46 7.17
N ASN A 115 2.44 -2.60 8.01
CA ASN A 115 2.65 -2.66 9.46
C ASN A 115 2.03 -3.92 10.09
N ALA A 116 0.97 -4.46 9.51
CA ALA A 116 0.39 -5.74 9.91
C ALA A 116 1.21 -6.94 9.41
N GLY A 117 2.26 -6.71 8.63
CA GLY A 117 3.08 -7.77 8.01
C GLY A 117 2.36 -8.50 6.89
N LEU A 118 1.48 -7.79 6.19
CA LEU A 118 0.73 -8.28 5.04
C LEU A 118 1.26 -7.64 3.76
N ASN A 119 0.94 -8.24 2.63
CA ASN A 119 1.30 -7.74 1.32
C ASN A 119 0.12 -7.00 0.69
N VAL A 120 0.40 -5.93 -0.05
CA VAL A 120 -0.61 -5.29 -0.89
C VAL A 120 -0.85 -6.20 -2.10
N GLY A 121 -2.09 -6.63 -2.27
CA GLY A 121 -2.52 -7.43 -3.39
C GLY A 121 -3.01 -6.57 -4.55
N TYR A 122 -4.20 -6.88 -5.04
CA TYR A 122 -4.81 -6.15 -6.13
C TYR A 122 -5.32 -4.77 -5.66
N LEU A 123 -4.92 -3.70 -6.36
CA LEU A 123 -5.38 -2.35 -6.11
C LEU A 123 -6.16 -1.83 -7.33
N LYS A 124 -7.47 -1.63 -7.17
CA LYS A 124 -8.37 -1.18 -8.24
C LYS A 124 -9.07 0.13 -7.87
N TYR A 125 -9.08 1.05 -8.82
CA TYR A 125 -9.87 2.29 -8.74
C TYR A 125 -11.16 2.10 -9.54
N LEU A 126 -12.31 2.32 -8.87
CA LEU A 126 -13.62 2.12 -9.49
C LEU A 126 -14.03 3.31 -10.38
N ASP A 127 -13.67 4.53 -9.97
CA ASP A 127 -14.10 5.80 -10.59
C ASP A 127 -12.95 6.55 -11.26
N GLY A 128 -11.89 5.84 -11.66
CA GLY A 128 -10.64 6.43 -12.14
C GLY A 128 -9.64 6.67 -11.02
N ARG A 129 -8.39 6.97 -11.40
CA ARG A 129 -7.28 7.14 -10.44
C ARG A 129 -7.15 8.59 -9.98
N ASP A 130 -7.86 8.95 -8.93
CA ASP A 130 -7.63 10.18 -8.18
C ASP A 130 -6.99 9.87 -6.82
N LYS A 131 -5.67 10.01 -6.73
CA LYS A 131 -4.91 9.68 -5.51
C LYS A 131 -5.25 10.57 -4.31
N LEU A 132 -5.73 11.78 -4.54
CA LEU A 132 -6.01 12.74 -3.46
C LEU A 132 -7.32 12.44 -2.74
N HIS A 133 -8.34 12.06 -3.50
CA HIS A 133 -9.70 11.88 -3.00
C HIS A 133 -10.12 10.43 -2.88
N SER A 134 -9.36 9.49 -3.49
CA SER A 134 -9.65 8.06 -3.40
C SER A 134 -9.52 7.54 -1.97
N ARG A 135 -10.54 6.78 -1.55
CA ARG A 135 -10.57 6.06 -0.27
C ARG A 135 -10.93 4.61 -0.50
N VAL A 136 -10.47 3.75 0.39
CA VAL A 136 -10.81 2.32 0.36
C VAL A 136 -12.31 2.16 0.56
N TYR A 137 -12.95 1.57 -0.43
CA TYR A 137 -14.37 1.24 -0.44
C TYR A 137 -14.62 -0.20 -0.02
N GLU A 138 -13.73 -1.12 -0.41
CA GLU A 138 -13.84 -2.54 -0.15
C GLU A 138 -12.44 -3.15 0.01
N GLN A 139 -12.31 -4.19 0.81
CA GLN A 139 -11.08 -4.96 1.00
C GLN A 139 -11.36 -6.45 1.09
N GLN A 140 -10.37 -7.26 0.67
CA GLN A 140 -10.39 -8.71 0.78
C GLN A 140 -9.01 -9.19 1.24
N PRO A 141 -8.87 -9.93 2.36
CA PRO A 141 -9.92 -10.41 3.26
C PRO A 141 -10.72 -9.30 3.94
N PRO A 142 -11.95 -9.59 4.37
CA PRO A 142 -12.82 -8.58 4.97
C PRO A 142 -12.21 -8.01 6.26
N ALA A 143 -12.52 -6.74 6.52
CA ALA A 143 -12.14 -6.10 7.76
C ALA A 143 -12.84 -6.73 8.97
N LEU A 144 -12.14 -6.75 10.10
CA LEU A 144 -12.68 -7.25 11.37
C LEU A 144 -13.15 -8.72 11.35
N SER A 145 -12.59 -9.52 10.43
CA SER A 145 -12.80 -10.97 10.47
C SER A 145 -12.15 -11.56 11.72
N GLU A 146 -12.83 -12.52 12.37
CA GLU A 146 -12.25 -13.30 13.46
C GLU A 146 -11.12 -14.21 12.98
N GLU A 147 -11.11 -14.56 11.69
CA GLU A 147 -10.08 -15.37 11.09
C GLU A 147 -8.81 -14.55 10.83
N LYS A 148 -7.74 -14.96 11.50
CA LYS A 148 -6.41 -14.43 11.25
C LYS A 148 -5.83 -15.02 9.97
N VAL A 149 -5.21 -14.19 9.18
CA VAL A 149 -4.51 -14.59 7.94
C VAL A 149 -3.03 -14.87 8.20
N GLU A 150 -2.39 -15.61 7.32
CA GLU A 150 -0.95 -15.83 7.39
C GLU A 150 -0.18 -14.52 7.21
N PHE A 151 0.89 -14.36 7.97
CA PHE A 151 1.84 -13.26 7.77
C PHE A 151 2.37 -13.31 6.33
N GLY A 152 2.32 -12.16 5.63
CA GLY A 152 2.64 -12.05 4.20
C GLY A 152 1.51 -12.48 3.26
N ALA A 153 0.29 -12.73 3.75
CA ALA A 153 -0.88 -12.88 2.88
C ALA A 153 -1.19 -11.56 2.17
N TYR A 154 -1.85 -11.66 1.02
CA TYR A 154 -2.21 -10.50 0.22
C TYR A 154 -3.55 -9.92 0.67
N VAL A 155 -3.62 -8.58 0.67
CA VAL A 155 -4.86 -7.84 0.90
C VAL A 155 -5.19 -7.04 -0.35
N ASP A 156 -6.29 -7.41 -0.98
CA ASP A 156 -6.82 -6.70 -2.14
C ASP A 156 -7.67 -5.52 -1.69
N ILE A 157 -7.56 -4.40 -2.39
CA ILE A 157 -8.30 -3.17 -2.07
C ILE A 157 -8.92 -2.53 -3.31
N TRP A 158 -10.16 -2.08 -3.14
CA TRP A 158 -10.88 -1.30 -4.14
C TRP A 158 -11.05 0.12 -3.63
N MET A 159 -10.66 1.07 -4.48
CA MET A 159 -10.65 2.49 -4.18
C MET A 159 -11.78 3.20 -4.91
N ARG A 160 -12.37 4.19 -4.27
CA ARG A 160 -13.40 5.06 -4.85
C ARG A 160 -13.08 6.52 -4.56
N SER A 161 -13.27 7.41 -5.57
CA SER A 161 -12.98 8.85 -5.48
C SER A 161 -14.23 9.73 -5.55
N ASP A 162 -15.42 9.13 -5.56
CA ASP A 162 -16.68 9.86 -5.63
C ASP A 162 -16.91 10.71 -4.36
N GLU A 163 -16.85 12.03 -4.51
CA GLU A 163 -17.05 13.00 -3.41
C GLU A 163 -18.47 12.95 -2.82
N THR A 164 -19.44 12.44 -3.57
CA THR A 164 -20.83 12.31 -3.10
C THR A 164 -21.04 11.06 -2.26
N PHE A 165 -20.07 10.15 -2.23
CA PHE A 165 -20.16 8.89 -1.49
C PHE A 165 -19.88 9.10 -0.01
N ASN A 166 -20.82 8.67 0.84
CA ASN A 166 -20.70 8.79 2.29
C ASN A 166 -19.86 7.65 2.89
N PHE A 167 -18.54 7.84 2.97
CA PHE A 167 -17.61 6.88 3.57
C PHE A 167 -17.84 6.67 5.07
N ASP A 168 -18.30 7.68 5.81
CA ASP A 168 -18.56 7.55 7.24
C ASP A 168 -19.73 6.60 7.50
N SER A 169 -20.75 6.65 6.65
CA SER A 169 -21.86 5.69 6.69
C SER A 169 -21.38 4.28 6.39
N LEU A 170 -20.52 4.10 5.38
CA LEU A 170 -19.95 2.79 5.02
C LEU A 170 -19.13 2.22 6.19
N VAL A 171 -18.26 3.02 6.80
CA VAL A 171 -17.44 2.61 7.96
C VAL A 171 -18.33 2.11 9.11
N ASN A 172 -19.42 2.81 9.40
CA ASN A 172 -20.34 2.42 10.46
C ASN A 172 -21.04 1.10 10.13
N VAL A 173 -21.56 0.95 8.92
CA VAL A 173 -22.22 -0.29 8.45
C VAL A 173 -21.28 -1.49 8.52
N VAL A 174 -20.02 -1.33 8.08
CA VAL A 174 -19.05 -2.44 8.12
C VAL A 174 -18.70 -2.82 9.56
N ARG A 175 -18.58 -1.84 10.47
CA ARG A 175 -18.32 -2.10 11.88
C ARG A 175 -19.51 -2.78 12.58
N GLU A 176 -20.73 -2.35 12.31
CA GLU A 176 -21.94 -2.96 12.85
C GLU A 176 -22.08 -4.42 12.41
N LYS A 177 -21.87 -4.71 11.12
CA LYS A 177 -21.88 -6.09 10.60
C LYS A 177 -20.84 -7.00 11.25
N ALA A 178 -19.67 -6.47 11.58
CA ALA A 178 -18.62 -7.23 12.23
C ALA A 178 -18.90 -7.49 13.73
N LEU A 179 -19.80 -6.72 14.34
CA LEU A 179 -20.23 -6.90 15.73
C LEU A 179 -21.45 -7.83 15.87
N GLU A 180 -22.18 -8.11 14.77
CA GLU A 180 -23.26 -9.07 14.76
C GLU A 180 -22.66 -10.48 14.74
N PRO A 181 -22.79 -11.30 15.79
CA PRO A 181 -22.38 -12.70 15.73
C PRO A 181 -23.22 -13.40 14.66
N ASP A 182 -22.57 -14.26 13.86
CA ASP A 182 -23.19 -15.10 12.82
C ASP A 182 -24.35 -15.93 13.44
N THR A 183 -25.54 -15.37 13.50
CA THR A 183 -26.79 -16.04 13.95
C THR A 183 -27.43 -16.85 12.81
N LEU A 184 -26.72 -17.16 11.73
CA LEU A 184 -27.23 -17.94 10.61
C LEU A 184 -26.73 -19.41 10.58
N GLY A 185 -26.42 -19.97 11.77
CA GLY A 185 -25.97 -21.36 11.90
C GLY A 185 -26.98 -22.31 12.58
N ILE A 186 -28.25 -21.93 12.75
CA ILE A 186 -29.24 -22.85 13.40
C ILE A 186 -30.58 -22.73 12.69
N ASN A 187 -30.77 -23.41 11.56
CA ASN A 187 -32.12 -23.77 11.07
C ASN A 187 -32.08 -24.87 9.97
N GLU A 188 -31.26 -25.90 10.14
CA GLU A 188 -31.40 -27.13 9.30
C GLU A 188 -31.94 -28.35 10.05
N ASP A 189 -32.25 -28.26 11.35
CA ASP A 189 -32.73 -29.41 12.13
C ASP A 189 -34.25 -29.42 12.46
N LEU A 190 -35.03 -28.52 11.89
CA LEU A 190 -36.49 -28.49 12.12
C LEU A 190 -37.32 -29.07 10.96
N MET A 191 -36.76 -29.81 10.03
CA MET A 191 -37.52 -30.49 8.96
C MET A 191 -37.34 -32.01 8.92
N LYS A 192 -37.17 -32.69 10.07
CA LYS A 192 -37.18 -34.17 10.12
C LYS A 192 -37.97 -34.70 11.28
N GLU A 193 -39.18 -34.20 11.48
CA GLU A 193 -40.21 -34.93 12.21
C GLU A 193 -41.53 -34.67 11.51
N ASP A 194 -41.86 -35.49 10.51
CA ASP A 194 -43.19 -35.95 10.12
C ASP A 194 -43.09 -36.76 8.83
N ARG A 195 -42.73 -38.07 9.03
CA ARG A 195 -43.17 -39.17 8.15
C ARG A 195 -43.01 -40.49 8.88
#